data_1493864479c2e47bd98d6b021a0d6ccf
#
_entry.id   1493864479c2e47bd98d6b021a0d6ccf
#
_cell.length_a   1.000
_cell.length_b   1.000
_cell.length_c   1.000
_cell.angle_alpha   90.00
_cell.angle_beta   90.00
_cell.angle_gamma   90.00
#
_symmetry.space_group_name_H-M   'P 1'
#
loop_
_entity.id
_entity.type
_entity.pdbx_description
1 polymer ?
#
loop_
_entity_poly.entity_id
_entity_poly.type
_entity_poly.pdbx_seq_one_letter_code
_entity_poly.pdbx_strand_id
1 'polypeptide(L)'
;MSRIKDIRKSVDIKHMYVGLDLHKATINATVMDENGSVLKEVKIKSEPDSLRNFSDSIPLRSYIVIESSSTWYWAYRILSERHNVTLSNPLKL
;
A
#
# COMPACT_ATOMS: atom_id res chain seq x y z
N MET A 1 -27.00 0.77 -20.13
CA MET A 1 -26.26 0.87 -20.31
C MET A 1 -24.91 0.58 -19.95
N SER A 2 -24.10 0.57 -20.85
CA SER A 2 -22.78 0.19 -20.58
C SER A 2 -22.11 1.11 -19.62
N ARG A 3 -22.58 2.32 -19.56
CA ARG A 3 -22.00 3.21 -18.68
C ARG A 3 -22.12 2.78 -17.25
N ILE A 4 -23.20 2.21 -16.90
CA ILE A 4 -23.39 1.77 -15.56
C ILE A 4 -22.51 0.59 -15.30
N LYS A 5 -22.33 -0.24 -16.29
CA LYS A 5 -21.47 -1.34 -16.14
C LYS A 5 -20.08 -0.89 -15.94
N ASP A 6 -19.66 0.13 -16.64
CA ASP A 6 -18.31 0.62 -16.48
C ASP A 6 -18.08 1.13 -15.09
N ILE A 7 -19.05 1.79 -14.55
CA ILE A 7 -18.91 2.30 -13.21
C ILE A 7 -18.78 1.14 -12.26
N ARG A 8 -19.57 0.12 -12.45
CA ARG A 8 -19.52 -0.99 -11.59
C ARG A 8 -18.19 -1.69 -11.69
N LYS A 9 -17.63 -1.73 -12.87
CA LYS A 9 -16.36 -2.32 -13.02
C LYS A 9 -15.34 -1.55 -12.29
N SER A 10 -15.42 -0.26 -12.30
CA SER A 10 -14.47 0.55 -11.58
C SER A 10 -14.58 0.29 -10.11
N VAL A 11 -15.79 0.12 -9.65
CA VAL A 11 -15.99 -0.13 -8.25
C VAL A 11 -15.49 -1.51 -7.92
N ASP A 12 -15.65 -2.42 -8.85
CA ASP A 12 -15.21 -3.75 -8.62
C ASP A 12 -13.75 -3.95 -8.82
N ILE A 13 -13.05 -2.92 -9.25
CA ILE A 13 -11.65 -3.05 -9.40
C ILE A 13 -11.17 -3.47 -8.09
N LYS A 14 -10.44 -4.50 -8.09
CA LYS A 14 -10.04 -5.05 -6.87
C LYS A 14 -9.04 -4.20 -6.22
N HIS A 15 -9.00 -4.31 -4.95
CA HIS A 15 -8.00 -3.62 -4.18
C HIS A 15 -6.66 -4.25 -4.49
N MET A 16 -5.63 -3.48 -4.33
CA MET A 16 -4.31 -4.04 -4.39
C MET A 16 -3.89 -4.38 -2.99
N TYR A 17 -2.92 -5.25 -2.89
CA TYR A 17 -2.36 -5.63 -1.62
C TYR A 17 -0.89 -5.26 -1.65
N VAL A 18 -0.45 -4.54 -0.64
CA VAL A 18 0.91 -4.02 -0.63
C VAL A 18 1.63 -4.42 0.63
N GLY A 19 2.81 -4.98 0.49
CA GLY A 19 3.66 -5.22 1.62
C GLY A 19 4.73 -4.17 1.63
N LEU A 20 4.86 -3.43 2.72
CA LEU A 20 5.88 -2.42 2.84
C LEU A 20 6.92 -2.84 3.85
N ASP A 21 8.16 -2.85 3.42
CA ASP A 21 9.27 -3.16 4.28
C ASP A 21 9.95 -1.83 4.57
N LEU A 22 9.70 -1.30 5.74
CA LEU A 22 10.10 0.06 6.09
C LEU A 22 11.44 0.08 6.78
N HIS A 23 12.41 0.73 6.13
CA HIS A 23 13.74 0.88 6.69
C HIS A 23 14.04 2.36 6.82
N LYS A 24 15.11 2.67 7.51
CA LYS A 24 15.45 4.07 7.72
C LYS A 24 15.62 4.87 6.46
N ALA A 25 16.33 4.34 5.51
CA ALA A 25 16.64 5.09 4.30
C ALA A 25 15.70 4.81 3.15
N THR A 26 15.18 3.60 3.06
CA THR A 26 14.36 3.21 1.92
C THR A 26 13.19 2.36 2.38
N ILE A 27 12.18 2.32 1.52
CA ILE A 27 11.03 1.48 1.75
C ILE A 27 10.91 0.60 0.51
N ASN A 28 10.79 -0.70 0.72
CA ASN A 28 10.55 -1.61 -0.38
C ASN A 28 9.07 -1.95 -0.38
N ALA A 29 8.43 -1.72 -1.50
CA ALA A 29 7.00 -1.96 -1.63
C ALA A 29 6.76 -3.07 -2.64
N THR A 30 6.02 -4.08 -2.23
CA THR A 30 5.63 -5.15 -3.13
C THR A 30 4.13 -5.02 -3.35
N VAL A 31 3.73 -4.77 -4.58
CA VAL A 31 2.33 -4.58 -4.92
C VAL A 31 1.81 -5.84 -5.57
N MET A 32 0.73 -6.36 -5.02
CA MET A 32 0.15 -7.62 -5.50
C MET A 32 -1.31 -7.44 -5.81
N ASP A 33 -1.83 -8.30 -6.67
CA ASP A 33 -3.25 -8.27 -6.93
C ASP A 33 -3.93 -9.21 -5.92
N GLU A 34 -5.23 -9.37 -6.06
CA GLU A 34 -5.97 -10.14 -5.07
C GLU A 34 -5.67 -11.63 -5.13
N ASN A 35 -5.01 -12.08 -6.16
CA ASN A 35 -4.63 -13.48 -6.26
C ASN A 35 -3.24 -13.72 -5.72
N GLY A 36 -2.60 -12.67 -5.23
CA GLY A 36 -1.26 -12.82 -4.71
C GLY A 36 -0.17 -12.70 -5.76
N SER A 37 -0.54 -12.36 -6.99
CA SER A 37 0.47 -12.20 -8.03
C SER A 37 1.14 -10.86 -7.86
N VAL A 38 2.46 -10.87 -7.90
CA VAL A 38 3.22 -9.63 -7.74
C VAL A 38 3.12 -8.84 -9.02
N LEU A 39 2.61 -7.62 -8.92
CA LEU A 39 2.47 -6.75 -10.07
C LEU A 39 3.70 -5.89 -10.26
N LYS A 40 4.30 -5.47 -9.16
CA LYS A 40 5.53 -4.71 -9.25
C LYS A 40 6.18 -4.59 -7.89
N GLU A 41 7.45 -4.30 -7.90
CA GLU A 41 8.19 -4.04 -6.69
C GLU A 41 8.86 -2.70 -6.88
N VAL A 42 8.74 -1.86 -5.87
CA VAL A 42 9.22 -0.49 -5.96
C VAL A 42 10.07 -0.18 -4.74
N LYS A 43 11.16 0.50 -4.97
CA LYS A 43 11.97 0.98 -3.86
C LYS A 43 11.84 2.49 -3.84
N ILE A 44 11.43 3.04 -2.71
CA ILE A 44 11.25 4.46 -2.61
C ILE A 44 12.02 4.99 -1.42
N LYS A 45 12.23 6.28 -1.40
CA LYS A 45 12.93 6.89 -0.30
C LYS A 45 12.02 6.89 0.92
N SER A 46 12.61 6.73 2.08
CA SER A 46 11.86 6.70 3.32
C SER A 46 11.59 8.14 3.77
N GLU A 47 10.78 8.83 3.00
CA GLU A 47 10.43 10.22 3.22
C GLU A 47 8.95 10.44 2.98
N PRO A 48 8.35 11.41 3.67
CA PRO A 48 6.91 11.62 3.53
C PRO A 48 6.42 11.87 2.11
N ASP A 49 7.12 12.71 1.35
CA ASP A 49 6.66 13.01 0.00
C ASP A 49 6.73 11.80 -0.92
N SER A 50 7.79 11.03 -0.79
CA SER A 50 7.92 9.84 -1.61
C SER A 50 6.81 8.84 -1.28
N LEU A 51 6.51 8.71 -0.01
CA LEU A 51 5.47 7.79 0.40
C LEU A 51 4.09 8.27 -0.03
N ARG A 52 3.85 9.58 0.02
CA ARG A 52 2.58 10.11 -0.44
C ARG A 52 2.40 9.86 -1.92
N ASN A 53 3.46 10.05 -2.69
CA ASN A 53 3.39 9.80 -4.12
C ASN A 53 3.06 8.35 -4.39
N PHE A 54 3.67 7.45 -3.63
CA PHE A 54 3.38 6.04 -3.79
C PHE A 54 1.93 5.77 -3.43
N SER A 55 1.48 6.32 -2.33
CA SER A 55 0.11 6.13 -1.86
C SER A 55 -0.90 6.56 -2.92
N ASP A 56 -0.59 7.67 -3.60
CA ASP A 56 -1.49 8.18 -4.62
C ASP A 56 -1.46 7.35 -5.89
N SER A 57 -0.44 6.55 -6.05
CA SER A 57 -0.27 5.78 -7.28
C SER A 57 -1.01 4.45 -7.28
N ILE A 58 -1.55 4.04 -6.15
CA ILE A 58 -2.27 2.78 -6.07
C ILE A 58 -3.73 3.06 -5.79
N PRO A 59 -4.61 2.13 -6.13
CA PRO A 59 -6.05 2.36 -5.96
C PRO A 59 -6.42 2.67 -4.53
N LEU A 60 -7.38 3.55 -4.39
CA LEU A 60 -7.87 3.96 -3.10
C LEU A 60 -8.32 2.74 -2.31
N ARG A 61 -8.08 2.78 -1.02
CA ARG A 61 -8.49 1.68 -0.14
C ARG A 61 -7.81 0.37 -0.40
N SER A 62 -6.59 0.43 -0.91
CA SER A 62 -5.80 -0.77 -1.01
C SER A 62 -5.42 -1.24 0.39
N TYR A 63 -5.05 -2.50 0.50
CA TYR A 63 -4.67 -3.06 1.79
C TYR A 63 -3.16 -3.06 1.90
N ILE A 64 -2.66 -2.42 2.94
CA ILE A 64 -1.22 -2.27 3.11
C ILE A 64 -0.79 -2.85 4.44
N VAL A 65 0.23 -3.67 4.41
CA VAL A 65 0.81 -4.21 5.63
C VAL A 65 2.19 -3.62 5.76
N ILE A 66 2.47 -3.00 6.88
CA ILE A 66 3.78 -2.42 7.14
C ILE A 66 4.56 -3.33 8.07
N GLU A 67 5.78 -3.66 7.64
CA GLU A 67 6.73 -4.33 8.52
C GLU A 67 7.83 -3.33 8.73
N SER A 68 8.23 -3.12 9.95
CA SER A 68 9.20 -2.09 10.24
C SER A 68 10.08 -2.46 11.39
N SER A 69 11.37 -2.19 11.25
CA SER A 69 12.31 -2.35 12.33
C SER A 69 12.65 -0.99 12.93
N SER A 70 11.94 0.04 12.54
CA SER A 70 12.21 1.37 13.06
C SER A 70 10.91 2.10 13.23
N THR A 71 10.95 3.42 13.27
CA THR A 71 9.77 4.23 13.49
C THR A 71 8.82 4.10 12.30
N TRP A 72 7.61 3.68 12.56
CA TRP A 72 6.64 3.42 11.51
C TRP A 72 5.43 4.33 11.52
N TYR A 73 5.19 5.02 12.60
CA TYR A 73 3.95 5.75 12.78
C TYR A 73 3.71 6.82 11.72
N TRP A 74 4.77 7.49 11.29
CA TRP A 74 4.62 8.52 10.29
C TRP A 74 4.11 7.93 8.96
N ALA A 75 4.58 6.75 8.63
CA ALA A 75 4.13 6.09 7.41
C ALA A 75 2.69 5.64 7.55
N TYR A 76 2.35 5.12 8.71
CA TYR A 76 1.01 4.68 8.97
C TYR A 76 0.03 5.84 8.79
N ARG A 77 0.36 7.00 9.33
CA ARG A 77 -0.52 8.14 9.22
C ARG A 77 -0.73 8.57 7.79
N ILE A 78 0.32 8.63 7.02
CA ILE A 78 0.22 9.04 5.62
C ILE A 78 -0.63 8.06 4.84
N LEU A 79 -0.35 6.78 4.99
CA LEU A 79 -1.04 5.78 4.20
C LEU A 79 -2.48 5.59 4.62
N SER A 80 -2.77 5.79 5.89
CA SER A 80 -4.13 5.60 6.38
C SER A 80 -5.12 6.61 5.86
N GLU A 81 -4.64 7.71 5.30
CA GLU A 81 -5.53 8.69 4.74
C GLU A 81 -6.28 8.14 3.54
N ARG A 82 -5.70 7.18 2.85
CA ARG A 82 -6.31 6.67 1.63
C ARG A 82 -6.48 5.17 1.61
N HIS A 83 -5.85 4.46 2.51
CA HIS A 83 -5.80 3.00 2.44
C HIS A 83 -6.07 2.34 3.77
N ASN A 84 -6.27 1.04 3.72
CA ASN A 84 -6.47 0.22 4.91
C ASN A 84 -5.11 -0.30 5.32
N VAL A 85 -4.61 0.17 6.44
CA VAL A 85 -3.24 -0.12 6.82
C VAL A 85 -3.19 -0.96 8.09
N THR A 86 -2.36 -1.97 8.07
CA THR A 86 -2.15 -2.84 9.21
C THR A 86 -0.66 -2.91 9.48
N LEU A 87 -0.31 -2.92 10.74
CA LEU A 87 1.09 -3.07 11.10
C LEU A 87 1.34 -4.52 11.45
N SER A 88 2.32 -5.10 10.80
CA SER A 88 2.73 -6.44 11.13
C SER A 88 3.68 -6.33 12.30
N ASN A 89 3.49 -7.13 13.30
CA ASN A 89 4.33 -7.05 14.48
C ASN A 89 5.10 -8.34 14.64
N PRO A 90 6.30 -8.39 14.10
CA PRO A 90 7.07 -9.61 14.14
C PRO A 90 7.46 -10.02 15.56
N LEU A 91 7.35 -9.12 16.49
CA LEU A 91 7.71 -9.45 17.84
C LEU A 91 6.65 -10.25 18.54
N LYS A 92 5.53 -10.40 17.90
CA LYS A 92 4.49 -11.15 18.53
C LYS A 92 4.76 -12.62 18.50
N LEU A 93 5.73 -13.02 17.93
CA LEU A 93 6.01 -14.44 17.83
C LEU A 93 6.22 -15.15 19.13
#